data_a669caed0f6581f61fff73543b59d83b
#
_entry.id   a669caed0f6581f61fff73543b59d83b
#
_cell.length_a   1.000
_cell.length_b   1.000
_cell.length_c   1.000
_cell.angle_alpha   90.00
_cell.angle_beta   90.00
_cell.angle_gamma   90.00
#
_symmetry.space_group_name_H-M   'P 1'
#
loop_
_entity.id
_entity.type
_entity.pdbx_description
1 polymer ?
#
loop_
_entity_poly.entity_id
_entity_poly.type
_entity_poly.pdbx_seq_one_letter_code
_entity_poly.pdbx_strand_id
1 'polypeptide(L)'
;MLAELPARSDREPVVGAGMGGDDTTAIDAAVERAVVARLDADGGGFTLVSEELGVRPGGETWVVLDPIDGSINAKRGLPFFSLSVAVAEGPTMGDVTFGYVYDFGSGEEWTAERGRGARLNGEPLRGEPPKDRIEILALEATRTDLVAGHTPSLVDFVHRLRIFGSLAISLCHLADGRVDAVCSLKAARAVDIAAAQLLVRERGYAIDLPEAPPFEAAPLDLEGRSRVVAAGTTGLCAAMAAALSE
;
A
#
# COMPACT_ATOMS: atom_id res chain seq x y z
N MET A 1 -8.86 -13.12 14.65
CA MET A 1 -9.66 -12.12 13.89
C MET A 1 -10.18 -12.65 12.56
N LEU A 2 -9.44 -13.44 11.79
CA LEU A 2 -9.92 -14.02 10.51
C LEU A 2 -11.01 -15.10 10.65
N ALA A 3 -11.12 -15.78 11.78
CA ALA A 3 -12.17 -16.77 12.02
C ALA A 3 -13.59 -16.17 12.10
N GLU A 4 -13.71 -14.86 12.09
CA GLU A 4 -14.96 -14.13 12.31
C GLU A 4 -15.30 -13.15 11.16
N LEU A 5 -14.71 -13.34 9.98
CA LEU A 5 -15.14 -12.55 8.81
C LEU A 5 -16.63 -12.81 8.55
N PRO A 6 -17.46 -11.76 8.43
CA PRO A 6 -18.88 -11.91 8.14
C PRO A 6 -19.12 -12.74 6.88
N ALA A 7 -20.30 -13.31 6.73
CA ALA A 7 -20.70 -13.96 5.49
C ALA A 7 -20.54 -12.99 4.31
N ARG A 8 -20.32 -13.51 3.11
CA ARG A 8 -20.11 -12.67 1.92
C ARG A 8 -21.25 -11.66 1.69
N SER A 9 -22.50 -12.07 1.91
CA SER A 9 -23.67 -11.19 1.85
C SER A 9 -23.61 -9.98 2.79
N ASP A 10 -22.89 -10.12 3.91
CA ASP A 10 -22.81 -9.09 4.95
C ASP A 10 -21.59 -8.17 4.74
N ARG A 11 -20.65 -8.58 3.91
CA ARG A 11 -19.45 -7.81 3.53
C ARG A 11 -19.67 -6.91 2.31
N GLU A 12 -20.56 -7.34 1.40
CA GLU A 12 -20.77 -6.69 0.08
C GLU A 12 -21.53 -5.36 0.13
N PRO A 13 -22.45 -5.07 1.07
CA PRO A 13 -23.22 -3.84 1.02
C PRO A 13 -22.31 -2.61 1.06
N VAL A 14 -22.55 -1.69 0.13
CA VAL A 14 -22.04 -0.33 0.20
C VAL A 14 -22.83 0.39 1.29
N VAL A 15 -22.13 0.89 2.30
CA VAL A 15 -22.75 1.56 3.47
C VAL A 15 -22.55 3.08 3.46
N GLY A 16 -21.72 3.60 2.56
CA GLY A 16 -21.45 5.02 2.42
C GLY A 16 -20.50 5.33 1.26
N ALA A 17 -20.08 6.56 1.16
CA ALA A 17 -18.98 7.01 0.32
C ALA A 17 -17.81 7.33 1.24
N GLY A 18 -16.65 6.74 0.97
CA GLY A 18 -15.42 7.03 1.71
C GLY A 18 -14.89 8.42 1.37
N MET A 19 -14.20 9.03 2.30
CA MET A 19 -13.58 10.33 2.08
C MET A 19 -12.41 10.27 1.09
N GLY A 20 -11.86 9.06 0.88
CA GLY A 20 -10.87 8.77 -0.16
C GLY A 20 -11.42 8.77 -1.60
N GLY A 21 -12.75 8.79 -1.78
CA GLY A 21 -13.45 8.92 -3.06
C GLY A 21 -13.95 7.60 -3.66
N ASP A 22 -13.76 6.47 -2.98
CA ASP A 22 -14.33 5.17 -3.35
C ASP A 22 -15.55 4.83 -2.46
N ASP A 23 -16.33 3.79 -2.81
CA ASP A 23 -17.48 3.35 -2.01
C ASP A 23 -17.01 2.58 -0.77
N THR A 24 -17.43 3.03 0.42
CA THR A 24 -17.22 2.29 1.69
C THR A 24 -18.09 1.04 1.73
N THR A 25 -17.49 -0.12 1.88
CA THR A 25 -18.24 -1.35 2.13
C THR A 25 -18.42 -1.61 3.62
N ALA A 26 -19.31 -2.55 3.97
CA ALA A 26 -19.56 -2.89 5.37
C ALA A 26 -18.31 -3.43 6.08
N ILE A 27 -17.42 -4.13 5.34
CA ILE A 27 -16.18 -4.67 5.92
C ILE A 27 -15.17 -3.55 6.18
N ASP A 28 -15.01 -2.58 5.25
CA ASP A 28 -14.10 -1.43 5.43
C ASP A 28 -14.51 -0.65 6.69
N ALA A 29 -15.78 -0.27 6.78
CA ALA A 29 -16.31 0.44 7.95
C ALA A 29 -16.17 -0.33 9.27
N ALA A 30 -16.26 -1.66 9.24
CA ALA A 30 -16.13 -2.48 10.45
C ALA A 30 -14.67 -2.54 10.92
N VAL A 31 -13.73 -2.75 9.99
CA VAL A 31 -12.29 -2.78 10.31
C VAL A 31 -11.82 -1.42 10.78
N GLU A 32 -12.20 -0.34 10.09
CA GLU A 32 -11.83 1.01 10.48
C GLU A 32 -12.29 1.34 11.90
N ARG A 33 -13.57 1.10 12.21
CA ARG A 33 -14.08 1.31 13.58
C ARG A 33 -13.30 0.54 14.64
N ALA A 34 -12.93 -0.71 14.37
CA ALA A 34 -12.19 -1.54 15.29
C ALA A 34 -10.76 -1.00 15.52
N VAL A 35 -10.07 -0.60 14.46
CA VAL A 35 -8.73 -0.04 14.53
C VAL A 35 -8.73 1.30 15.24
N VAL A 36 -9.63 2.22 14.86
CA VAL A 36 -9.73 3.56 15.47
C VAL A 36 -10.09 3.46 16.96
N ALA A 37 -11.04 2.59 17.33
CA ALA A 37 -11.39 2.38 18.73
C ALA A 37 -10.19 1.86 19.55
N ARG A 38 -9.33 1.03 18.95
CA ARG A 38 -8.12 0.54 19.61
C ARG A 38 -7.09 1.64 19.77
N LEU A 39 -6.86 2.45 18.73
CA LEU A 39 -5.93 3.58 18.77
C LEU A 39 -6.37 4.64 19.79
N ASP A 40 -7.66 4.94 19.86
CA ASP A 40 -8.22 5.91 20.83
C ASP A 40 -8.08 5.40 22.28
N ALA A 41 -8.22 4.09 22.51
CA ALA A 41 -8.07 3.48 23.82
C ALA A 41 -6.63 3.51 24.35
N ASP A 42 -5.64 3.55 23.47
CA ASP A 42 -4.20 3.62 23.84
C ASP A 42 -3.71 5.04 24.17
N GLY A 43 -4.58 6.05 24.17
CA GLY A 43 -4.29 7.36 24.74
C GLY A 43 -4.52 8.56 23.82
N GLY A 44 -4.93 8.37 22.59
CA GLY A 44 -5.30 9.45 21.67
C GLY A 44 -4.16 10.45 21.40
N GLY A 45 -4.51 11.62 20.87
CA GLY A 45 -3.54 12.71 20.66
C GLY A 45 -2.72 12.56 19.38
N PHE A 46 -3.25 11.88 18.36
CA PHE A 46 -2.66 11.79 17.02
C PHE A 46 -3.58 12.41 15.98
N THR A 47 -2.99 12.89 14.89
CA THR A 47 -3.72 13.24 13.67
C THR A 47 -3.94 11.95 12.87
N LEU A 48 -5.21 11.61 12.59
CA LEU A 48 -5.57 10.47 11.77
C LEU A 48 -5.82 10.92 10.33
N VAL A 49 -5.26 10.18 9.38
CA VAL A 49 -5.62 10.22 7.96
C VAL A 49 -6.13 8.84 7.59
N SER A 50 -7.41 8.71 7.34
CA SER A 50 -8.05 7.42 7.06
C SER A 50 -8.88 7.49 5.78
N GLU A 51 -8.89 6.38 5.03
CA GLU A 51 -9.58 6.31 3.76
C GLU A 51 -11.07 6.63 3.88
N GLU A 52 -11.72 6.08 4.90
CA GLU A 52 -13.18 6.17 5.07
C GLU A 52 -13.61 7.38 5.91
N LEU A 53 -12.93 7.63 7.04
CA LEU A 53 -13.24 8.72 7.96
C LEU A 53 -12.68 10.08 7.55
N GLY A 54 -11.70 10.09 6.65
CA GLY A 54 -11.04 11.34 6.28
C GLY A 54 -9.94 11.75 7.26
N VAL A 55 -9.72 13.06 7.38
CA VAL A 55 -8.69 13.62 8.26
C VAL A 55 -9.30 14.06 9.58
N ARG A 56 -8.77 13.52 10.70
CA ARG A 56 -9.12 13.90 12.07
C ARG A 56 -7.90 14.52 12.75
N PRO A 57 -7.78 15.85 12.84
CA PRO A 57 -6.68 16.50 13.54
C PRO A 57 -6.67 16.12 15.04
N GLY A 58 -5.47 15.92 15.63
CA GLY A 58 -5.41 15.54 17.04
C GLY A 58 -4.05 15.68 17.71
N GLY A 59 -2.95 15.75 16.97
CA GLY A 59 -1.61 15.86 17.56
C GLY A 59 -0.50 15.89 16.53
N GLU A 60 0.76 15.93 16.99
CA GLU A 60 1.95 15.96 16.15
C GLU A 60 2.27 14.60 15.51
N THR A 61 1.91 13.51 16.19
CA THR A 61 1.99 12.17 15.62
C THR A 61 0.88 11.98 14.59
N TRP A 62 1.22 11.46 13.44
CA TRP A 62 0.29 11.13 12.36
C TRP A 62 0.09 9.62 12.29
N VAL A 63 -1.15 9.20 12.13
CA VAL A 63 -1.52 7.81 11.83
C VAL A 63 -2.24 7.79 10.49
N VAL A 64 -1.69 7.06 9.54
CA VAL A 64 -2.26 6.91 8.19
C VAL A 64 -2.81 5.49 8.08
N LEU A 65 -4.09 5.38 7.77
CA LEU A 65 -4.84 4.14 7.83
C LEU A 65 -5.58 3.87 6.51
N ASP A 66 -5.30 2.72 5.92
CA ASP A 66 -6.20 2.06 4.98
C ASP A 66 -6.73 0.80 5.68
N PRO A 67 -8.02 0.75 6.02
CA PRO A 67 -8.60 -0.38 6.73
C PRO A 67 -8.60 -1.66 5.90
N ILE A 68 -8.82 -1.55 4.58
CA ILE A 68 -8.82 -2.70 3.65
C ILE A 68 -8.28 -2.28 2.28
N ASP A 69 -6.97 -2.29 2.12
CA ASP A 69 -6.39 -2.23 0.77
C ASP A 69 -6.73 -3.52 0.00
N GLY A 70 -7.46 -3.36 -1.09
CA GLY A 70 -8.02 -4.48 -1.85
C GLY A 70 -9.47 -4.80 -1.50
N SER A 71 -10.32 -3.80 -1.21
CA SER A 71 -11.74 -3.96 -0.82
C SER A 71 -12.55 -4.83 -1.76
N ILE A 72 -12.30 -4.79 -3.09
CA ILE A 72 -12.97 -5.66 -4.06
C ILE A 72 -12.61 -7.13 -3.81
N ASN A 73 -11.36 -7.42 -3.50
CA ASN A 73 -10.91 -8.78 -3.17
C ASN A 73 -11.54 -9.26 -1.88
N ALA A 74 -11.49 -8.44 -0.82
CA ALA A 74 -12.13 -8.74 0.46
C ALA A 74 -13.61 -9.05 0.31
N LYS A 75 -14.33 -8.20 -0.42
CA LYS A 75 -15.74 -8.36 -0.77
C LYS A 75 -16.03 -9.68 -1.46
N ARG A 76 -15.17 -10.10 -2.40
CA ARG A 76 -15.32 -11.31 -3.20
C ARG A 76 -14.71 -12.56 -2.57
N GLY A 77 -13.94 -12.41 -1.48
CA GLY A 77 -13.24 -13.51 -0.82
C GLY A 77 -12.00 -13.98 -1.57
N LEU A 78 -11.39 -13.10 -2.38
CA LEU A 78 -10.08 -13.33 -2.96
C LEU A 78 -9.01 -13.04 -1.91
N PRO A 79 -7.98 -13.89 -1.73
CA PRO A 79 -7.06 -13.79 -0.59
C PRO A 79 -5.92 -12.78 -0.81
N PHE A 80 -6.23 -11.58 -1.31
CA PHE A 80 -5.27 -10.51 -1.55
C PHE A 80 -5.86 -9.17 -1.09
N PHE A 81 -5.93 -8.96 0.21
CA PHE A 81 -6.38 -7.72 0.83
C PHE A 81 -5.75 -7.57 2.21
N SER A 82 -5.46 -6.34 2.62
CA SER A 82 -4.66 -6.07 3.81
C SER A 82 -5.18 -4.89 4.61
N LEU A 83 -4.85 -4.87 5.90
CA LEU A 83 -4.84 -3.69 6.75
C LEU A 83 -3.48 -3.00 6.57
N SER A 84 -3.47 -1.70 6.33
CA SER A 84 -2.26 -0.88 6.20
C SER A 84 -2.29 0.27 7.21
N VAL A 85 -1.28 0.35 8.10
CA VAL A 85 -1.16 1.40 9.12
C VAL A 85 0.25 1.95 9.11
N ALA A 86 0.37 3.26 8.96
CA ALA A 86 1.64 3.96 9.13
C ALA A 86 1.59 4.94 10.31
N VAL A 87 2.72 5.10 10.99
CA VAL A 87 2.93 6.15 11.99
C VAL A 87 4.00 7.10 11.48
N ALA A 88 3.77 8.40 11.59
CA ALA A 88 4.69 9.44 11.14
C ALA A 88 4.85 10.55 12.17
N GLU A 89 6.00 11.23 12.15
CA GLU A 89 6.33 12.38 12.98
C GLU A 89 6.02 13.72 12.31
N GLY A 90 5.31 13.69 11.17
CA GLY A 90 4.93 14.85 10.38
C GLY A 90 4.04 14.47 9.19
N PRO A 91 3.70 15.44 8.33
CA PRO A 91 2.66 15.30 7.32
C PRO A 91 3.14 14.75 5.98
N THR A 92 4.37 14.21 5.87
CA THR A 92 4.93 13.78 4.58
C THR A 92 5.38 12.31 4.57
N MET A 93 5.54 11.73 3.39
CA MET A 93 6.06 10.36 3.24
C MET A 93 7.44 10.18 3.89
N GLY A 94 8.27 11.23 3.87
CA GLY A 94 9.55 11.25 4.55
C GLY A 94 9.45 11.18 6.06
N ASP A 95 8.33 11.56 6.66
CA ASP A 95 8.13 11.57 8.12
C ASP A 95 7.66 10.22 8.67
N VAL A 96 7.31 9.23 7.84
CA VAL A 96 6.87 7.91 8.28
C VAL A 96 8.00 7.20 9.03
N THR A 97 7.74 6.81 10.28
CA THR A 97 8.71 6.15 11.17
C THR A 97 8.40 4.68 11.41
N PHE A 98 7.14 4.28 11.25
CA PHE A 98 6.70 2.91 11.43
C PHE A 98 5.65 2.55 10.37
N GLY A 99 5.75 1.36 9.81
CA GLY A 99 4.80 0.79 8.87
C GLY A 99 4.36 -0.60 9.33
N TYR A 100 3.07 -0.87 9.23
CA TYR A 100 2.45 -2.16 9.53
C TYR A 100 1.49 -2.53 8.41
N VAL A 101 1.64 -3.73 7.86
CA VAL A 101 0.70 -4.32 6.90
C VAL A 101 0.35 -5.72 7.37
N TYR A 102 -0.94 -6.02 7.44
CA TYR A 102 -1.43 -7.35 7.75
C TYR A 102 -2.20 -7.92 6.55
N ASP A 103 -1.66 -8.96 5.95
CA ASP A 103 -2.33 -9.68 4.86
C ASP A 103 -3.38 -10.64 5.44
N PHE A 104 -4.65 -10.33 5.24
CA PHE A 104 -5.76 -11.16 5.69
C PHE A 104 -5.86 -12.50 4.97
N GLY A 105 -5.32 -12.61 3.77
CA GLY A 105 -5.37 -13.83 2.97
C GLY A 105 -4.37 -14.89 3.45
N SER A 106 -3.13 -14.50 3.68
CA SER A 106 -2.06 -15.40 4.12
C SER A 106 -1.91 -15.46 5.64
N GLY A 107 -2.36 -14.42 6.38
CA GLY A 107 -2.07 -14.21 7.78
C GLY A 107 -0.67 -13.68 8.04
N GLU A 108 0.03 -13.20 7.03
CA GLU A 108 1.35 -12.62 7.17
C GLU A 108 1.28 -11.21 7.76
N GLU A 109 2.19 -10.93 8.69
CA GLU A 109 2.34 -9.65 9.37
C GLU A 109 3.66 -9.01 8.96
N TRP A 110 3.57 -7.84 8.34
CA TRP A 110 4.70 -7.09 7.82
C TRP A 110 4.92 -5.83 8.64
N THR A 111 6.14 -5.59 9.08
CA THR A 111 6.49 -4.38 9.83
C THR A 111 7.78 -3.78 9.34
N ALA A 112 7.88 -2.46 9.40
CA ALA A 112 9.14 -1.75 9.24
C ALA A 112 9.23 -0.61 10.25
N GLU A 113 10.43 -0.35 10.74
CA GLU A 113 10.74 0.78 11.60
C GLU A 113 11.94 1.52 11.02
N ARG A 114 11.84 2.83 10.89
CA ARG A 114 12.87 3.66 10.26
C ARG A 114 14.25 3.41 10.88
N GLY A 115 15.21 3.02 10.05
CA GLY A 115 16.59 2.71 10.45
C GLY A 115 16.76 1.40 11.21
N ARG A 116 15.71 0.57 11.31
CA ARG A 116 15.75 -0.72 12.00
C ARG A 116 15.38 -1.93 11.13
N GLY A 117 15.16 -1.67 9.84
CA GLY A 117 14.84 -2.68 8.85
C GLY A 117 13.38 -3.11 8.84
N ALA A 118 13.08 -4.02 7.92
CA ALA A 118 11.76 -4.61 7.72
C ALA A 118 11.71 -6.05 8.24
N ARG A 119 10.50 -6.51 8.61
CA ARG A 119 10.25 -7.83 9.20
C ARG A 119 9.00 -8.46 8.59
N LEU A 120 9.01 -9.78 8.53
CA LEU A 120 7.85 -10.62 8.25
C LEU A 120 7.61 -11.54 9.44
N ASN A 121 6.41 -11.50 10.03
CA ASN A 121 6.05 -12.29 11.22
C ASN A 121 7.06 -12.13 12.38
N GLY A 122 7.59 -10.90 12.57
CA GLY A 122 8.59 -10.58 13.57
C GLY A 122 10.05 -10.91 13.20
N GLU A 123 10.28 -11.72 12.16
CA GLU A 123 11.62 -12.08 11.69
C GLU A 123 12.16 -11.07 10.68
N PRO A 124 13.43 -10.65 10.78
CA PRO A 124 14.01 -9.71 9.83
C PRO A 124 13.97 -10.23 8.38
N LEU A 125 13.53 -9.38 7.46
CA LEU A 125 13.60 -9.67 6.03
C LEU A 125 15.07 -9.78 5.60
N ARG A 126 15.43 -10.93 5.03
CA ARG A 126 16.78 -11.22 4.55
C ARG A 126 16.84 -11.45 3.05
N GLY A 127 15.80 -11.03 2.32
CA GLY A 127 15.61 -11.34 0.90
C GLY A 127 16.87 -11.26 0.05
N GLU A 128 16.84 -11.93 -1.08
CA GLU A 128 17.91 -11.97 -2.07
C GLU A 128 18.32 -10.54 -2.52
N PRO A 129 19.56 -10.35 -2.94
CA PRO A 129 19.97 -9.09 -3.58
C PRO A 129 19.03 -8.75 -4.73
N PRO A 130 18.75 -7.45 -4.96
CA PRO A 130 17.90 -7.05 -6.07
C PRO A 130 18.52 -7.49 -7.39
N LYS A 131 17.68 -7.99 -8.29
CA LYS A 131 18.08 -8.37 -9.65
C LYS A 131 18.29 -7.12 -10.51
N ASP A 132 19.04 -7.27 -11.58
CA ASP A 132 19.28 -6.24 -12.61
C ASP A 132 18.19 -6.23 -13.69
N ARG A 133 17.18 -7.10 -13.59
CA ARG A 133 16.06 -7.25 -14.52
C ARG A 133 14.78 -7.57 -13.78
N ILE A 134 13.63 -7.28 -14.39
CA ILE A 134 12.31 -7.57 -13.85
C ILE A 134 11.80 -8.89 -14.45
N GLU A 135 11.87 -9.96 -13.66
CA GLU A 135 11.26 -11.23 -14.02
C GLU A 135 9.76 -11.21 -13.73
N ILE A 136 9.38 -10.69 -12.56
CA ILE A 136 7.99 -10.56 -12.12
C ILE A 136 7.72 -9.11 -11.73
N LEU A 137 6.79 -8.48 -12.43
CA LEU A 137 6.20 -7.19 -12.07
C LEU A 137 4.84 -7.41 -11.41
N ALA A 138 4.64 -6.87 -10.21
CA ALA A 138 3.30 -6.65 -9.68
C ALA A 138 2.73 -5.37 -10.32
N LEU A 139 1.72 -5.54 -11.16
CA LEU A 139 1.06 -4.46 -11.86
C LEU A 139 -0.30 -4.21 -11.23
N GLU A 140 -0.44 -3.10 -10.52
CA GLU A 140 -1.67 -2.75 -9.85
C GLU A 140 -2.49 -1.79 -10.72
N ALA A 141 -3.57 -2.31 -11.28
CA ALA A 141 -4.50 -1.56 -12.10
C ALA A 141 -5.88 -2.18 -12.01
N THR A 142 -6.88 -1.37 -11.78
CA THR A 142 -8.26 -1.84 -11.64
C THR A 142 -9.03 -1.84 -12.97
N ARG A 143 -8.47 -1.22 -14.04
CA ARG A 143 -9.15 -1.05 -15.31
C ARG A 143 -8.39 -1.72 -16.45
N THR A 144 -9.11 -2.47 -17.26
CA THR A 144 -8.54 -3.21 -18.40
C THR A 144 -7.99 -2.29 -19.50
N ASP A 145 -8.56 -1.11 -19.67
CA ASP A 145 -8.08 -0.11 -20.64
C ASP A 145 -6.69 0.42 -20.26
N LEU A 146 -6.42 0.65 -18.96
CA LEU A 146 -5.10 1.05 -18.48
C LEU A 146 -4.07 -0.04 -18.73
N VAL A 147 -4.41 -1.29 -18.41
CA VAL A 147 -3.51 -2.44 -18.67
C VAL A 147 -3.22 -2.57 -20.16
N ALA A 148 -4.23 -2.51 -21.02
CA ALA A 148 -4.07 -2.62 -22.46
C ALA A 148 -3.21 -1.48 -23.04
N GLY A 149 -3.38 -0.26 -22.53
CA GLY A 149 -2.63 0.92 -22.97
C GLY A 149 -1.14 0.87 -22.64
N HIS A 150 -0.78 0.35 -21.47
CA HIS A 150 0.62 0.37 -21.00
C HIS A 150 1.37 -0.95 -21.23
N THR A 151 0.67 -2.06 -21.53
CA THR A 151 1.34 -3.36 -21.77
C THR A 151 2.37 -3.30 -22.89
N PRO A 152 2.16 -2.59 -24.02
CA PRO A 152 3.18 -2.48 -25.06
C PRO A 152 4.53 -1.94 -24.58
N SER A 153 4.53 -0.95 -23.67
CA SER A 153 5.77 -0.37 -23.10
C SER A 153 6.51 -1.34 -22.16
N LEU A 154 5.85 -2.41 -21.72
CA LEU A 154 6.43 -3.41 -20.83
C LEU A 154 7.01 -4.61 -21.59
N VAL A 155 6.77 -4.73 -22.90
CA VAL A 155 7.32 -5.81 -23.75
C VAL A 155 8.84 -5.72 -23.73
N ASP A 156 9.50 -6.88 -23.59
CA ASP A 156 10.96 -7.02 -23.49
C ASP A 156 11.61 -6.41 -22.22
N PHE A 157 10.86 -5.61 -21.45
CA PHE A 157 11.32 -5.04 -20.18
C PHE A 157 10.91 -5.88 -18.97
N VAL A 158 9.71 -6.48 -19.02
CA VAL A 158 9.13 -7.31 -17.97
C VAL A 158 8.80 -8.70 -18.51
N HIS A 159 9.20 -9.75 -17.78
CA HIS A 159 8.95 -11.11 -18.28
C HIS A 159 7.54 -11.63 -17.92
N ARG A 160 7.05 -11.36 -16.71
CA ARG A 160 5.74 -11.82 -16.21
C ARG A 160 5.03 -10.75 -15.40
N LEU A 161 3.72 -10.69 -15.56
CA LEU A 161 2.86 -9.82 -14.76
C LEU A 161 2.13 -10.59 -13.66
N ARG A 162 1.92 -9.93 -12.53
CA ARG A 162 0.96 -10.31 -11.49
C ARG A 162 0.09 -9.12 -11.18
N ILE A 163 -1.21 -9.34 -10.99
CA ILE A 163 -2.18 -8.33 -10.57
C ILE A 163 -2.84 -8.89 -9.33
N PHE A 164 -2.46 -8.38 -8.16
CA PHE A 164 -2.98 -8.86 -6.88
C PHE A 164 -4.23 -8.11 -6.45
N GLY A 165 -4.33 -6.83 -6.80
CA GLY A 165 -5.46 -5.96 -6.43
C GLY A 165 -5.33 -5.37 -5.02
N SER A 166 -4.11 -5.37 -4.46
CA SER A 166 -3.69 -4.70 -3.23
C SER A 166 -2.30 -4.14 -3.44
N LEU A 167 -2.16 -2.84 -3.36
CA LEU A 167 -0.87 -2.17 -3.58
C LEU A 167 0.05 -2.37 -2.37
N ALA A 168 -0.49 -2.35 -1.15
CA ALA A 168 0.29 -2.60 0.05
C ALA A 168 0.88 -4.01 0.05
N ILE A 169 0.11 -5.06 -0.30
CA ILE A 169 0.63 -6.43 -0.43
C ILE A 169 1.70 -6.51 -1.52
N SER A 170 1.48 -5.85 -2.65
CA SER A 170 2.46 -5.85 -3.76
C SER A 170 3.79 -5.25 -3.33
N LEU A 171 3.79 -4.16 -2.58
CA LEU A 171 4.99 -3.54 -2.03
C LEU A 171 5.65 -4.41 -0.95
N CYS A 172 4.87 -5.10 -0.11
CA CYS A 172 5.39 -6.09 0.83
C CYS A 172 6.09 -7.26 0.11
N HIS A 173 5.49 -7.76 -0.96
CA HIS A 173 6.10 -8.82 -1.78
C HIS A 173 7.39 -8.34 -2.48
N LEU A 174 7.48 -7.07 -2.89
CA LEU A 174 8.73 -6.49 -3.38
C LEU A 174 9.78 -6.47 -2.26
N ALA A 175 9.43 -6.00 -1.07
CA ALA A 175 10.36 -5.93 0.06
C ALA A 175 10.94 -7.32 0.43
N ASP A 176 10.18 -8.39 0.24
CA ASP A 176 10.62 -9.78 0.49
C ASP A 176 11.29 -10.44 -0.74
N GLY A 177 11.27 -9.78 -1.91
CA GLY A 177 11.83 -10.31 -3.14
C GLY A 177 10.98 -11.37 -3.85
N ARG A 178 9.68 -11.47 -3.53
CA ARG A 178 8.71 -12.34 -4.22
C ARG A 178 8.35 -11.79 -5.60
N VAL A 179 8.44 -10.46 -5.78
CA VAL A 179 8.40 -9.77 -7.06
C VAL A 179 9.60 -8.84 -7.19
N ASP A 180 9.98 -8.49 -8.41
CA ASP A 180 11.18 -7.68 -8.66
C ASP A 180 10.87 -6.19 -8.77
N ALA A 181 9.61 -5.86 -9.06
CA ALA A 181 9.11 -4.49 -9.15
C ALA A 181 7.62 -4.42 -8.91
N VAL A 182 7.14 -3.22 -8.60
CA VAL A 182 5.72 -2.86 -8.45
C VAL A 182 5.45 -1.61 -9.26
N CYS A 183 4.31 -1.57 -9.92
CA CYS A 183 3.80 -0.38 -10.59
C CYS A 183 2.28 -0.29 -10.42
N SER A 184 1.76 0.89 -10.11
CA SER A 184 0.34 1.18 -10.21
C SER A 184 0.06 1.99 -11.48
N LEU A 185 -0.92 1.59 -12.28
CA LEU A 185 -1.39 2.35 -13.45
C LEU A 185 -2.51 3.34 -13.09
N LYS A 186 -3.26 3.08 -12.03
CA LYS A 186 -4.15 4.06 -11.40
C LYS A 186 -3.32 4.82 -10.36
N ALA A 187 -3.51 6.13 -10.30
CA ALA A 187 -2.87 6.96 -9.29
C ALA A 187 -3.35 6.56 -7.89
N ALA A 188 -2.40 6.27 -7.01
CA ALA A 188 -2.60 5.85 -5.62
C ALA A 188 -2.71 7.06 -4.68
N ARG A 189 -3.24 6.84 -3.50
CA ARG A 189 -3.31 7.79 -2.38
C ARG A 189 -2.20 7.51 -1.37
N ALA A 190 -1.99 8.43 -0.46
CA ALA A 190 -1.04 8.23 0.63
C ALA A 190 -1.39 7.00 1.49
N VAL A 191 -2.67 6.77 1.78
CA VAL A 191 -3.15 5.64 2.60
C VAL A 191 -2.79 4.29 2.00
N ASP A 192 -2.81 4.17 0.67
CA ASP A 192 -2.53 2.93 -0.06
C ASP A 192 -1.05 2.48 0.08
N ILE A 193 -0.13 3.41 0.40
CA ILE A 193 1.31 3.17 0.34
C ILE A 193 2.11 3.54 1.59
N ALA A 194 1.59 4.39 2.47
CA ALA A 194 2.36 5.00 3.57
C ALA A 194 3.07 3.96 4.46
N ALA A 195 2.44 2.84 4.76
CA ALA A 195 3.06 1.78 5.55
C ALA A 195 4.07 0.96 4.71
N ALA A 196 3.62 0.46 3.57
CA ALA A 196 4.40 -0.48 2.77
C ALA A 196 5.62 0.16 2.10
N GLN A 197 5.60 1.48 1.79
CA GLN A 197 6.77 2.19 1.27
C GLN A 197 7.96 2.13 2.24
N LEU A 198 7.69 2.12 3.56
CA LEU A 198 8.78 2.03 4.53
C LEU A 198 9.46 0.65 4.48
N LEU A 199 8.70 -0.44 4.28
CA LEU A 199 9.28 -1.76 4.09
C LEU A 199 10.24 -1.79 2.89
N VAL A 200 9.81 -1.23 1.76
CA VAL A 200 10.61 -1.14 0.52
C VAL A 200 11.91 -0.36 0.78
N ARG A 201 11.81 0.79 1.44
CA ARG A 201 12.96 1.66 1.74
C ARG A 201 13.93 1.07 2.77
N GLU A 202 13.42 0.43 3.80
CA GLU A 202 14.24 -0.27 4.80
C GLU A 202 14.97 -1.50 4.22
N ARG A 203 14.53 -2.00 3.07
CA ARG A 203 15.25 -2.97 2.26
C ARG A 203 16.33 -2.34 1.36
N GLY A 204 16.43 -1.00 1.33
CA GLY A 204 17.32 -0.28 0.43
C GLY A 204 16.84 -0.27 -1.03
N TYR A 205 15.58 -0.57 -1.28
CA TYR A 205 14.98 -0.57 -2.60
C TYR A 205 14.44 0.81 -2.94
N ALA A 206 14.25 1.08 -4.23
CA ALA A 206 13.76 2.36 -4.73
C ALA A 206 12.23 2.37 -4.84
N ILE A 207 11.65 3.50 -4.51
CA ILE A 207 10.23 3.82 -4.74
C ILE A 207 10.11 5.28 -5.16
N ASP A 208 9.23 5.57 -6.11
CA ASP A 208 8.99 6.92 -6.63
C ASP A 208 7.49 7.15 -6.90
N LEU A 209 7.11 8.42 -6.89
CA LEU A 209 5.77 8.93 -7.19
C LEU A 209 5.88 9.94 -8.35
N PRO A 210 5.84 9.48 -9.62
CA PRO A 210 6.18 10.32 -10.78
C PRO A 210 5.37 11.60 -10.95
N GLU A 211 4.14 11.66 -10.47
CA GLU A 211 3.25 12.83 -10.59
C GLU A 211 3.15 13.66 -9.30
N ALA A 212 3.87 13.29 -8.24
CA ALA A 212 3.85 14.00 -6.96
C ALA A 212 5.09 14.92 -6.80
N PRO A 213 5.16 15.74 -5.74
CA PRO A 213 6.42 16.30 -5.26
C PRO A 213 7.46 15.20 -5.03
N PRO A 214 8.77 15.55 -4.86
CA PRO A 214 9.78 14.57 -4.50
C PRO A 214 9.29 13.65 -3.38
N PHE A 215 9.53 12.35 -3.48
CA PHE A 215 8.92 11.31 -2.65
C PHE A 215 8.85 11.67 -1.15
N GLU A 216 9.97 12.18 -0.60
CA GLU A 216 10.06 12.55 0.82
C GLU A 216 9.11 13.70 1.21
N ALA A 217 8.78 14.58 0.26
CA ALA A 217 7.91 15.74 0.47
C ALA A 217 6.46 15.46 0.08
N ALA A 218 6.14 14.28 -0.44
CA ALA A 218 4.78 13.92 -0.81
C ALA A 218 3.88 13.88 0.44
N PRO A 219 2.72 14.56 0.41
CA PRO A 219 1.90 14.71 1.61
C PRO A 219 1.20 13.42 2.01
N LEU A 220 1.01 13.23 3.32
CA LEU A 220 0.18 12.19 3.90
C LEU A 220 -1.28 12.69 3.98
N ASP A 221 -1.94 12.83 2.83
CA ASP A 221 -3.31 13.29 2.72
C ASP A 221 -4.18 12.37 1.83
N LEU A 222 -5.43 12.75 1.65
CA LEU A 222 -6.38 12.04 0.79
C LEU A 222 -6.58 12.71 -0.58
N GLU A 223 -5.93 13.83 -0.85
CA GLU A 223 -6.09 14.61 -2.07
C GLU A 223 -5.03 14.29 -3.11
N GLY A 224 -3.78 14.16 -2.65
CA GLY A 224 -2.63 13.81 -3.50
C GLY A 224 -2.83 12.49 -4.22
N ARG A 225 -2.47 12.46 -5.50
CA ARG A 225 -2.57 11.26 -6.35
C ARG A 225 -1.31 11.16 -7.19
N SER A 226 -0.72 9.98 -7.19
CA SER A 226 0.38 9.64 -8.11
C SER A 226 0.38 8.16 -8.42
N ARG A 227 0.82 7.79 -9.59
CA ARG A 227 1.24 6.41 -9.83
C ARG A 227 2.40 6.07 -8.88
N VAL A 228 2.54 4.81 -8.59
CA VAL A 228 3.64 4.27 -7.77
C VAL A 228 4.52 3.42 -8.66
N VAL A 229 5.82 3.64 -8.55
CA VAL A 229 6.83 2.81 -9.21
C VAL A 229 7.85 2.41 -8.15
N ALA A 230 8.10 1.12 -7.97
CA ALA A 230 9.08 0.62 -7.02
C ALA A 230 9.84 -0.58 -7.61
N ALA A 231 11.14 -0.65 -7.32
CA ALA A 231 11.99 -1.74 -7.80
C ALA A 231 13.20 -1.93 -6.88
N GLY A 232 13.86 -3.07 -7.03
CA GLY A 232 15.04 -3.41 -6.24
C GLY A 232 16.22 -2.44 -6.40
N THR A 233 16.27 -1.67 -7.49
CA THR A 233 17.33 -0.67 -7.73
C THR A 233 16.75 0.64 -8.25
N THR A 234 17.46 1.75 -7.98
CA THR A 234 17.08 3.08 -8.50
C THR A 234 17.06 3.09 -10.03
N GLY A 235 17.99 2.38 -10.68
CA GLY A 235 18.05 2.31 -12.15
C GLY A 235 16.82 1.65 -12.75
N LEU A 236 16.38 0.51 -12.21
CA LEU A 236 15.15 -0.19 -12.64
C LEU A 236 13.90 0.64 -12.36
N CYS A 237 13.84 1.28 -11.19
CA CYS A 237 12.72 2.15 -10.81
C CYS A 237 12.57 3.30 -11.83
N ALA A 238 13.65 4.01 -12.12
CA ALA A 238 13.66 5.12 -13.09
C ALA A 238 13.33 4.65 -14.52
N ALA A 239 13.87 3.51 -14.96
CA ALA A 239 13.57 2.95 -16.28
C ALA A 239 12.09 2.57 -16.41
N MET A 240 11.50 2.01 -15.37
CA MET A 240 10.06 1.66 -15.34
C MET A 240 9.18 2.92 -15.34
N ALA A 241 9.53 3.94 -14.57
CA ALA A 241 8.81 5.21 -14.57
C ALA A 241 8.81 5.87 -15.96
N ALA A 242 9.96 5.84 -16.67
CA ALA A 242 10.06 6.33 -18.04
C ALA A 242 9.19 5.52 -19.02
N ALA A 243 9.23 4.18 -18.97
CA ALA A 243 8.43 3.31 -19.83
C ALA A 243 6.91 3.51 -19.67
N LEU A 244 6.47 3.96 -18.51
CA LEU A 244 5.05 4.22 -18.23
C LEU A 244 4.60 5.64 -18.56
N SER A 245 5.55 6.53 -18.90
CA SER A 245 5.27 7.93 -19.26
C SER A 245 5.10 8.13 -20.76
N GLU A 246 5.37 7.13 -21.57
CA GLU A 246 5.16 7.09 -23.02
C GLU A 246 3.75 6.62 -23.38
#